data_4edd59002dc6ba178dc1b8a0c5f3e612
#
_entry.id   4edd59002dc6ba178dc1b8a0c5f3e612
#
_cell.length_a   1.000
_cell.length_b   1.000
_cell.length_c   1.000
_cell.angle_alpha   90.00
_cell.angle_beta   90.00
_cell.angle_gamma   90.00
#
_symmetry.space_group_name_H-M   'P 1'
#
loop_
_entity.id
_entity.type
_entity.pdbx_description
1 polymer ?
#
loop_
_entity_poly.entity_id
_entity_poly.type
_entity_poly.pdbx_seq_one_letter_code
_entity_poly.pdbx_strand_id
1 'polypeptide(L)'
;VAITVNEKYDVELVAALLNSIVTFLTMEMRGTSRNLGALDLNANYFKTLRVLNPDLLSASAIKEIKKAFQPLKTRNIKTIFEEVKHVDRIKFDETVLKAFGINEAILNSIYQILCTSVQNRVSMKER
;
A
#
# COMPACT_ATOMS: atom_id res chain seq x y z
N VAL A 1 3.27 16.92 1.41
CA VAL A 1 3.73 16.74 0.02
C VAL A 1 2.54 16.44 -0.87
N ALA A 2 2.39 17.20 -1.94
CA ALA A 2 1.37 16.94 -2.95
C ALA A 2 1.93 15.98 -4.00
N ILE A 3 1.14 14.97 -4.34
CA ILE A 3 1.49 14.02 -5.40
C ILE A 3 0.54 14.27 -6.57
N THR A 4 1.11 14.56 -7.74
CA THR A 4 0.34 14.73 -8.97
C THR A 4 0.55 13.52 -9.87
N VAL A 5 -0.52 13.10 -10.55
CA VAL A 5 -0.50 11.96 -11.44
C VAL A 5 -0.37 12.46 -12.88
N ASN A 6 0.52 11.81 -13.64
CA ASN A 6 0.66 12.11 -15.07
C ASN A 6 -0.69 11.82 -15.76
N GLU A 7 -1.12 12.71 -16.66
CA GLU A 7 -2.38 12.60 -17.39
C GLU A 7 -2.54 11.28 -18.15
N LYS A 8 -1.45 10.62 -18.48
CA LYS A 8 -1.44 9.32 -19.12
C LYS A 8 -2.15 8.24 -18.28
N TYR A 9 -2.16 8.39 -16.96
CA TYR A 9 -2.66 7.37 -16.07
C TYR A 9 -4.00 7.74 -15.45
N ASP A 10 -4.81 6.71 -15.16
CA ASP A 10 -6.06 6.85 -14.43
C ASP A 10 -5.75 7.18 -12.97
N VAL A 11 -6.24 8.33 -12.49
CA VAL A 11 -6.00 8.80 -11.13
C VAL A 11 -6.53 7.80 -10.09
N GLU A 12 -7.70 7.23 -10.32
CA GLU A 12 -8.29 6.26 -9.40
C GLU A 12 -7.44 4.99 -9.30
N LEU A 13 -6.92 4.52 -10.44
CA LEU A 13 -6.03 3.36 -10.45
C LEU A 13 -4.75 3.64 -9.66
N VAL A 14 -4.13 4.79 -9.89
CA VAL A 14 -2.91 5.17 -9.16
C VAL A 14 -3.20 5.27 -7.67
N ALA A 15 -4.32 5.89 -7.29
CA ALA A 15 -4.72 5.97 -5.89
C ALA A 15 -4.90 4.58 -5.27
N ALA A 16 -5.51 3.65 -6.02
CA ALA A 16 -5.69 2.28 -5.56
C ALA A 16 -4.33 1.60 -5.34
N LEU A 17 -3.42 1.70 -6.29
CA LEU A 17 -2.09 1.08 -6.16
C LEU A 17 -1.29 1.68 -5.01
N LEU A 18 -1.39 2.98 -4.78
CA LEU A 18 -0.74 3.64 -3.65
C LEU A 18 -1.32 3.19 -2.29
N ASN A 19 -2.55 2.69 -2.29
CA ASN A 19 -3.20 2.18 -1.08
C ASN A 19 -3.05 0.67 -0.91
N SER A 20 -2.30 0.00 -1.80
CA SER A 20 -2.05 -1.43 -1.66
C SER A 20 -1.04 -1.71 -0.54
N ILE A 21 -1.09 -2.91 0.01
CA ILE A 21 -0.17 -3.31 1.07
C ILE A 21 1.27 -3.36 0.57
N VAL A 22 1.48 -3.62 -0.72
CA VAL A 22 2.82 -3.63 -1.31
C VAL A 22 3.45 -2.24 -1.23
N THR A 23 2.67 -1.20 -1.52
CA THR A 23 3.13 0.19 -1.40
C THR A 23 3.42 0.53 0.05
N PHE A 24 2.54 0.13 0.98
CA PHE A 24 2.75 0.39 2.40
C PHE A 24 4.02 -0.27 2.91
N LEU A 25 4.28 -1.51 2.50
CA LEU A 25 5.50 -2.22 2.87
C LEU A 25 6.74 -1.50 2.32
N THR A 26 6.68 -1.05 1.07
CA THR A 26 7.77 -0.30 0.45
C THR A 26 8.06 0.98 1.21
N MET A 27 7.02 1.72 1.58
CA MET A 27 7.15 2.94 2.38
C MET A 27 7.79 2.67 3.73
N GLU A 28 7.35 1.61 4.42
CA GLU A 28 7.86 1.27 5.74
C GLU A 28 9.34 0.88 5.68
N MET A 29 9.74 0.14 4.65
CA MET A 29 11.12 -0.32 4.52
C MET A 29 12.08 0.78 4.04
N ARG A 30 11.60 1.74 3.27
CA ARG A 30 12.43 2.78 2.66
C ARG A 30 12.33 4.13 3.35
N GLY A 31 11.30 4.35 4.14
CA GLY A 31 11.14 5.59 4.89
C GLY A 31 12.18 5.70 5.99
N THR A 32 12.65 6.92 6.25
CA THR A 32 13.61 7.16 7.32
C THR A 32 12.88 7.24 8.66
N SER A 33 13.27 6.37 9.60
CA SER A 33 12.72 6.41 10.94
C SER A 33 13.27 7.62 11.69
N ARG A 34 12.40 8.42 12.28
CA ARG A 34 12.76 9.55 13.13
C ARG A 34 12.60 9.19 14.59
N ASN A 35 13.12 10.05 15.46
CA ASN A 35 12.93 9.90 16.90
C ASN A 35 11.44 9.75 17.21
N LEU A 36 11.12 8.93 18.20
CA LEU A 36 9.76 8.67 18.66
C LEU A 36 8.90 7.88 17.66
N GLY A 37 9.55 7.14 16.76
CA GLY A 37 8.87 6.22 15.87
C GLY A 37 8.17 6.84 14.66
N ALA A 38 8.37 8.15 14.43
CA ALA A 38 7.80 8.80 13.25
C ALA A 38 8.55 8.39 11.98
N LEU A 39 7.83 8.29 10.87
CA LEU A 39 8.38 7.97 9.57
C LEU A 39 8.53 9.25 8.75
N ASP A 40 9.72 9.49 8.22
CA ASP A 40 10.00 10.67 7.41
C ASP A 40 9.83 10.38 5.93
N LEU A 41 8.75 10.86 5.35
CA LEU A 41 8.43 10.70 3.93
C LEU A 41 8.44 12.06 3.25
N ASN A 42 9.61 12.48 2.76
CA ASN A 42 9.76 13.77 2.10
C ASN A 42 9.51 13.70 0.59
N ALA A 43 9.55 14.86 -0.09
CA ALA A 43 9.28 14.94 -1.52
C ALA A 43 10.26 14.10 -2.35
N ASN A 44 11.54 14.09 -1.98
CA ASN A 44 12.54 13.28 -2.70
C ASN A 44 12.24 11.79 -2.60
N TYR A 45 11.77 11.36 -1.44
CA TYR A 45 11.35 9.97 -1.24
C TYR A 45 10.25 9.59 -2.24
N PHE A 46 9.21 10.43 -2.36
CA PHE A 46 8.11 10.14 -3.27
C PHE A 46 8.54 10.14 -4.73
N LYS A 47 9.52 10.94 -5.10
CA LYS A 47 10.07 10.96 -6.47
C LYS A 47 10.78 9.65 -6.81
N THR A 48 11.40 9.01 -5.82
CA THR A 48 12.16 7.77 -6.00
C THR A 48 11.37 6.52 -5.63
N LEU A 49 10.17 6.67 -5.06
CA LEU A 49 9.35 5.55 -4.64
C LEU A 49 8.95 4.71 -5.84
N ARG A 50 9.28 3.41 -5.78
CA ARG A 50 8.85 2.47 -6.80
C ARG A 50 7.48 1.94 -6.42
N VAL A 51 6.50 2.23 -7.26
CA VAL A 51 5.15 1.70 -7.12
C VAL A 51 4.93 0.64 -8.16
N LEU A 52 3.87 -0.13 -7.98
CA LEU A 52 3.47 -1.13 -8.97
C LEU A 52 3.19 -0.43 -10.30
N ASN A 53 3.79 -0.93 -11.38
CA ASN A 53 3.70 -0.27 -12.68
C ASN A 53 2.35 -0.55 -13.34
N PRO A 54 1.48 0.45 -13.50
CA PRO A 54 0.16 0.23 -14.10
C PRO A 54 0.22 -0.18 -15.56
N ASP A 55 1.31 0.07 -16.28
CA ASP A 55 1.46 -0.33 -17.67
C ASP A 55 1.52 -1.86 -17.85
N LEU A 56 1.80 -2.59 -16.78
CA LEU A 56 1.82 -4.06 -16.79
C LEU A 56 0.44 -4.68 -16.66
N LEU A 57 -0.59 -3.87 -16.42
CA LEU A 57 -1.93 -4.37 -16.14
C LEU A 57 -2.77 -4.45 -17.41
N SER A 58 -3.54 -5.54 -17.54
CA SER A 58 -4.57 -5.65 -18.56
C SER A 58 -5.77 -4.76 -18.21
N ALA A 59 -6.61 -4.45 -19.19
CA ALA A 59 -7.84 -3.70 -18.95
C ALA A 59 -8.76 -4.40 -17.95
N SER A 60 -8.82 -5.73 -18.02
CA SER A 60 -9.61 -6.54 -17.09
C SER A 60 -9.07 -6.44 -15.66
N ALA A 61 -7.74 -6.51 -15.49
CA ALA A 61 -7.11 -6.38 -14.18
C ALA A 61 -7.35 -5.01 -13.58
N ILE A 62 -7.25 -3.94 -14.37
CA ILE A 62 -7.53 -2.58 -13.92
C ILE A 62 -8.94 -2.47 -13.37
N LYS A 63 -9.91 -3.02 -14.09
CA LYS A 63 -11.31 -3.00 -13.69
C LYS A 63 -11.53 -3.72 -12.37
N GLU A 64 -10.90 -4.89 -12.19
CA GLU A 64 -11.00 -5.67 -10.96
C GLU A 64 -10.40 -4.94 -9.77
N ILE A 65 -9.25 -4.31 -9.96
CA ILE A 65 -8.60 -3.53 -8.91
C ILE A 65 -9.48 -2.36 -8.48
N LYS A 66 -10.02 -1.60 -9.43
CA LYS A 66 -10.87 -0.46 -9.14
C LYS A 66 -12.13 -0.89 -8.40
N LYS A 67 -12.71 -2.02 -8.79
CA LYS A 67 -13.89 -2.58 -8.12
C LYS A 67 -13.57 -2.97 -6.68
N ALA A 68 -12.46 -3.65 -6.45
CA ALA A 68 -12.07 -4.09 -5.12
C ALA A 68 -11.68 -2.91 -4.22
N PHE A 69 -11.27 -1.78 -4.81
CA PHE A 69 -10.90 -0.58 -4.07
C PHE A 69 -12.11 0.21 -3.54
N GLN A 70 -13.30 0.04 -4.14
CA GLN A 70 -14.47 0.85 -3.77
C GLN A 70 -14.80 0.83 -2.28
N PRO A 71 -14.84 -0.33 -1.59
CA PRO A 71 -15.11 -0.33 -0.15
C PRO A 71 -14.09 0.47 0.65
N LEU A 72 -12.82 0.45 0.24
CA LEU A 72 -11.75 1.17 0.93
C LEU A 72 -11.87 2.68 0.75
N LYS A 73 -12.39 3.13 -0.40
CA LYS A 73 -12.60 4.57 -0.66
C LYS A 73 -13.65 5.18 0.24
N THR A 74 -14.63 4.40 0.66
CA THR A 74 -15.83 4.91 1.31
C THR A 74 -15.84 4.73 2.82
N ARG A 75 -14.81 4.13 3.39
CA ARG A 75 -14.71 3.96 4.84
C ARG A 75 -13.42 4.56 5.38
N ASN A 76 -13.39 4.79 6.69
CA ASN A 76 -12.17 5.21 7.36
C ASN A 76 -11.17 4.07 7.39
N ILE A 77 -9.92 4.38 7.05
CA ILE A 77 -8.84 3.41 7.12
C ILE A 77 -8.44 3.24 8.58
N LYS A 78 -8.32 2.00 9.02
CA LYS A 78 -7.93 1.65 10.38
C LYS A 78 -6.42 1.60 10.52
N THR A 79 -5.94 1.35 11.75
CA THR A 79 -4.51 1.08 11.95
C THR A 79 -4.13 -0.16 11.14
N ILE A 80 -2.84 -0.29 10.83
CA ILE A 80 -2.39 -1.45 10.05
C ILE A 80 -2.75 -2.78 10.75
N PHE A 81 -2.71 -2.80 12.08
CA PHE A 81 -2.99 -4.00 12.85
C PHE A 81 -4.45 -4.47 12.71
N GLU A 82 -5.37 -3.54 12.55
CA GLU A 82 -6.77 -3.84 12.30
C GLU A 82 -7.05 -4.03 10.81
N GLU A 83 -6.42 -3.20 9.98
CA GLU A 83 -6.64 -3.18 8.54
C GLU A 83 -6.37 -4.55 7.90
N VAL A 84 -5.30 -5.24 8.33
CA VAL A 84 -4.94 -6.55 7.77
C VAL A 84 -5.95 -7.66 8.12
N LYS A 85 -6.89 -7.39 9.00
CA LYS A 85 -7.96 -8.34 9.38
C LYS A 85 -9.27 -8.07 8.65
N HIS A 86 -9.38 -6.95 7.95
CA HIS A 86 -10.61 -6.61 7.24
C HIS A 86 -10.73 -7.39 5.94
N VAL A 87 -11.90 -7.95 5.71
CA VAL A 87 -12.18 -8.77 4.51
C VAL A 87 -11.99 -7.95 3.23
N ASP A 88 -12.46 -6.69 3.22
CA ASP A 88 -12.33 -5.83 2.04
C ASP A 88 -10.87 -5.49 1.73
N ARG A 89 -10.05 -5.26 2.76
CA ARG A 89 -8.61 -5.03 2.61
C ARG A 89 -7.93 -6.27 2.03
N ILE A 90 -8.21 -7.43 2.59
CA ILE A 90 -7.61 -8.69 2.14
C ILE A 90 -7.96 -8.94 0.69
N LYS A 91 -9.23 -8.79 0.33
CA LYS A 91 -9.69 -8.98 -1.05
C LYS A 91 -9.01 -8.02 -2.01
N PHE A 92 -8.89 -6.75 -1.62
CA PHE A 92 -8.22 -5.74 -2.44
C PHE A 92 -6.76 -6.10 -2.67
N ASP A 93 -6.02 -6.42 -1.61
CA ASP A 93 -4.61 -6.74 -1.72
C ASP A 93 -4.37 -8.02 -2.53
N GLU A 94 -5.21 -9.04 -2.34
CA GLU A 94 -5.14 -10.26 -3.16
C GLU A 94 -5.37 -9.95 -4.63
N THR A 95 -6.33 -9.09 -4.93
CA THR A 95 -6.64 -8.67 -6.30
C THR A 95 -5.44 -7.97 -6.94
N VAL A 96 -4.79 -7.08 -6.21
CA VAL A 96 -3.60 -6.36 -6.69
C VAL A 96 -2.46 -7.35 -6.95
N LEU A 97 -2.15 -8.22 -6.01
CA LEU A 97 -1.07 -9.20 -6.18
C LEU A 97 -1.32 -10.08 -7.41
N LYS A 98 -2.52 -10.59 -7.53
CA LYS A 98 -2.90 -11.46 -8.64
C LYS A 98 -2.79 -10.74 -9.99
N ALA A 99 -3.18 -9.48 -10.02
CA ALA A 99 -3.11 -8.67 -11.25
C ALA A 99 -1.69 -8.51 -11.76
N PHE A 100 -0.71 -8.50 -10.88
CA PHE A 100 0.71 -8.41 -11.23
C PHE A 100 1.39 -9.77 -11.33
N GLY A 101 0.63 -10.86 -11.31
CA GLY A 101 1.18 -12.20 -11.45
C GLY A 101 1.91 -12.70 -10.21
N ILE A 102 1.66 -12.10 -9.06
CA ILE A 102 2.26 -12.49 -7.79
C ILE A 102 1.31 -13.45 -7.08
N ASN A 103 1.84 -14.55 -6.54
CA ASN A 103 1.03 -15.52 -5.83
C ASN A 103 0.45 -14.89 -4.56
N GLU A 104 -0.88 -14.81 -4.47
CA GLU A 104 -1.56 -14.22 -3.32
C GLU A 104 -1.30 -14.98 -2.00
N ALA A 105 -0.77 -16.18 -2.07
CA ALA A 105 -0.42 -16.94 -0.86
C ALA A 105 0.66 -16.25 -0.01
N ILE A 106 1.43 -15.33 -0.59
CA ILE A 106 2.45 -14.59 0.17
C ILE A 106 1.87 -13.43 0.97
N LEU A 107 0.58 -13.13 0.82
CA LEU A 107 -0.03 -11.96 1.46
C LEU A 107 0.10 -12.00 2.98
N ASN A 108 -0.13 -13.15 3.60
CA ASN A 108 0.02 -13.27 5.05
C ASN A 108 1.44 -12.95 5.51
N SER A 109 2.45 -13.36 4.75
CA SER A 109 3.84 -13.05 5.07
C SER A 109 4.10 -11.54 4.95
N ILE A 110 3.55 -10.89 3.93
CA ILE A 110 3.66 -9.44 3.76
C ILE A 110 3.02 -8.73 4.95
N TYR A 111 1.83 -9.14 5.36
CA TYR A 111 1.13 -8.56 6.50
C TYR A 111 1.94 -8.71 7.80
N GLN A 112 2.53 -9.88 8.03
CA GLN A 112 3.35 -10.12 9.22
C GLN A 112 4.58 -9.22 9.23
N ILE A 113 5.28 -9.13 8.11
CA ILE A 113 6.48 -8.29 7.99
C ILE A 113 6.12 -6.84 8.26
N LEU A 114 5.05 -6.35 7.64
CA LEU A 114 4.63 -4.97 7.81
C LEU A 114 4.21 -4.67 9.24
N CYS A 115 3.37 -5.51 9.83
CA CYS A 115 2.93 -5.31 11.21
C CYS A 115 4.08 -5.37 12.20
N THR A 116 5.02 -6.28 12.01
CA THR A 116 6.21 -6.39 12.85
C THR A 116 7.08 -5.13 12.74
N SER A 117 7.30 -4.65 11.51
CA SER A 117 8.09 -3.45 11.28
C SER A 117 7.47 -2.22 11.93
N VAL A 118 6.16 -2.04 11.76
CA VAL A 118 5.43 -0.93 12.37
C VAL A 118 5.44 -1.04 13.88
N GLN A 119 5.24 -2.24 14.43
CA GLN A 119 5.27 -2.47 15.87
C GLN A 119 6.63 -2.11 16.46
N ASN A 120 7.71 -2.52 15.81
CA ASN A 120 9.06 -2.20 16.27
C ASN A 120 9.31 -0.69 16.27
N ARG A 121 8.88 0.01 15.22
CA ARG A 121 9.01 1.46 15.12
C ARG A 121 8.22 2.18 16.21
N VAL A 122 6.98 1.75 16.45
CA VAL A 122 6.11 2.35 17.46
C VAL A 122 6.64 2.05 18.87
N SER A 123 7.17 0.85 19.11
CA SER A 123 7.76 0.50 20.41
C SER A 123 8.95 1.39 20.77
N MET A 124 9.72 1.84 19.78
CA MET A 124 10.81 2.79 20.02
C MET A 124 10.29 4.14 20.52
N LYS A 125 9.09 4.53 20.11
CA LYS A 125 8.46 5.77 20.55
C LYS A 125 8.13 5.75 22.04
N GLU A 126 7.83 4.57 22.59
CA GLU A 126 7.44 4.40 23.99
C GLU A 126 8.62 4.31 24.96
N ARG A 127 9.83 4.22 24.45
CA ARG A 127 11.06 4.18 25.24
C ARG A 127 11.55 5.60 25.51
#